data_69c8838a1a7896a8eb351c516df61ec0
#
_entry.id   69c8838a1a7896a8eb351c516df61ec0
#
_cell.length_a   1.000
_cell.length_b   1.000
_cell.length_c   1.000
_cell.angle_alpha   90.00
_cell.angle_beta   90.00
_cell.angle_gamma   90.00
#
_symmetry.space_group_name_H-M   'P 1'
#
loop_
_entity.id
_entity.type
_entity.pdbx_description
1 polymer ?
#
loop_
_entity_poly.entity_id
_entity_poly.type
_entity_poly.pdbx_seq_one_letter_code
_entity_poly.pdbx_strand_id
1 'polypeptide(L)'
;MTSSQSASANSASVKAMNAQPVESVTLDAEALYAELRQYVKQVHTPTTQIVGVTSGGAWLAERLQQDLNFSMPFGTISSSMHRDDFSQRGISGAGQTNLPFEVNGADILLLDDVLYTGRTIRAVVNELFDYGRPKQVQLAVLVDRGGRELPVHAEFAAAKLALPANQTLYLAKSSTGHFSLEVRSKPKESVKLQSEK
;
A
#
# COMPACT_ATOMS: atom_id res chain seq x y z
N MET A 1 11.04 65.55 42.18
CA MET A 1 10.15 65.64 40.99
C MET A 1 10.22 64.33 40.27
N THR A 2 9.26 63.49 40.54
CA THR A 2 9.14 62.09 40.12
C THR A 2 8.16 62.00 38.95
N SER A 3 8.58 61.43 37.86
CA SER A 3 7.67 61.10 36.76
C SER A 3 7.73 59.58 36.48
N SER A 4 6.68 58.91 36.88
CA SER A 4 6.37 57.53 36.56
C SER A 4 5.82 57.41 35.15
N GLN A 5 6.41 56.56 34.34
CA GLN A 5 5.80 56.13 33.05
C GLN A 5 5.36 54.67 33.20
N SER A 6 4.08 54.49 32.98
CA SER A 6 3.35 53.25 32.97
C SER A 6 3.63 52.49 31.65
N ALA A 7 4.05 51.24 31.76
CA ALA A 7 4.20 50.31 30.66
C ALA A 7 2.83 49.73 30.28
N SER A 8 2.40 49.97 29.04
CA SER A 8 1.20 49.39 28.45
C SER A 8 1.50 47.99 27.95
N ALA A 9 0.79 47.02 28.50
CA ALA A 9 0.84 45.62 28.04
C ALA A 9 0.09 45.48 26.71
N ASN A 10 0.80 45.10 25.69
CA ASN A 10 0.24 44.81 24.36
C ASN A 10 -0.16 43.33 24.31
N SER A 11 -1.45 43.04 24.49
CA SER A 11 -1.99 41.67 24.31
C SER A 11 -2.16 41.38 22.82
N ALA A 12 -1.23 40.62 22.26
CA ALA A 12 -1.35 40.09 20.92
C ALA A 12 -2.41 38.98 20.91
N SER A 13 -3.54 39.30 20.28
CA SER A 13 -4.63 38.37 20.00
C SER A 13 -4.15 37.33 18.96
N VAL A 14 -3.94 36.09 19.40
CA VAL A 14 -3.66 34.97 18.48
C VAL A 14 -4.95 34.64 17.77
N LYS A 15 -5.04 35.10 16.52
CA LYS A 15 -6.14 34.78 15.60
C LYS A 15 -6.10 33.29 15.28
N ALA A 16 -7.08 32.55 15.74
CA ALA A 16 -7.27 31.15 15.37
C ALA A 16 -7.36 31.03 13.85
N MET A 17 -6.37 30.40 13.23
CA MET A 17 -6.44 30.03 11.83
C MET A 17 -7.52 28.98 11.68
N ASN A 18 -8.60 29.33 10.98
CA ASN A 18 -9.63 28.41 10.51
C ASN A 18 -8.96 27.29 9.72
N ALA A 19 -8.96 26.08 10.27
CA ALA A 19 -8.67 24.87 9.51
C ALA A 19 -9.78 24.72 8.46
N GLN A 20 -9.44 24.95 7.21
CA GLN A 20 -10.34 24.61 6.11
C GLN A 20 -10.57 23.10 6.10
N PRO A 21 -11.80 22.63 5.80
CA PRO A 21 -12.04 21.19 5.67
C PRO A 21 -11.13 20.64 4.56
N VAL A 22 -10.33 19.63 4.90
CA VAL A 22 -9.53 18.90 3.93
C VAL A 22 -10.54 18.29 2.96
N GLU A 23 -10.54 18.74 1.70
CA GLU A 23 -11.29 18.09 0.63
C GLU A 23 -10.93 16.60 0.68
N SER A 24 -11.95 15.76 0.84
CA SER A 24 -11.79 14.32 0.77
C SER A 24 -11.35 13.99 -0.67
N VAL A 25 -10.07 13.75 -0.88
CA VAL A 25 -9.57 13.25 -2.15
C VAL A 25 -10.17 11.87 -2.35
N THR A 26 -11.23 11.80 -3.13
CA THR A 26 -11.85 10.53 -3.52
C THR A 26 -10.97 9.94 -4.61
N LEU A 27 -10.14 8.96 -4.27
CA LEU A 27 -9.35 8.21 -5.24
C LEU A 27 -10.29 7.26 -6.00
N ASP A 28 -10.41 7.44 -7.30
CA ASP A 28 -11.12 6.52 -8.17
C ASP A 28 -10.24 5.29 -8.46
N ALA A 29 -10.54 4.18 -7.79
CA ALA A 29 -9.77 2.94 -7.93
C ALA A 29 -9.81 2.36 -9.35
N GLU A 30 -10.91 2.56 -10.09
CA GLU A 30 -11.03 2.10 -11.47
C GLU A 30 -10.17 2.94 -12.43
N ALA A 31 -10.12 4.25 -12.23
CA ALA A 31 -9.22 5.12 -12.98
C ALA A 31 -7.76 4.76 -12.73
N LEU A 32 -7.37 4.56 -11.45
CA LEU A 32 -6.01 4.12 -11.10
C LEU A 32 -5.67 2.74 -11.68
N TYR A 33 -6.64 1.81 -11.67
CA TYR A 33 -6.46 0.51 -12.31
C TYR A 33 -6.26 0.66 -13.82
N ALA A 34 -6.96 1.56 -14.48
CA ALA A 34 -6.78 1.80 -15.92
C ALA A 34 -5.35 2.30 -16.24
N GLU A 35 -4.78 3.16 -15.38
CA GLU A 35 -3.38 3.60 -15.50
C GLU A 35 -2.39 2.45 -15.27
N LEU A 36 -2.61 1.63 -14.24
CA LEU A 36 -1.80 0.43 -13.98
C LEU A 36 -1.85 -0.53 -15.18
N ARG A 37 -3.03 -0.78 -15.73
CA ARG A 37 -3.20 -1.63 -16.92
C ARG A 37 -2.43 -1.09 -18.13
N GLN A 38 -2.45 0.23 -18.33
CA GLN A 38 -1.69 0.86 -19.42
C GLN A 38 -0.18 0.68 -19.22
N TYR A 39 0.31 0.88 -18.00
CA TYR A 39 1.72 0.64 -17.66
C TYR A 39 2.11 -0.82 -17.91
N VAL A 40 1.35 -1.76 -17.37
CA VAL A 40 1.64 -3.20 -17.53
C VAL A 40 1.66 -3.59 -19.01
N LYS A 41 0.74 -3.08 -19.83
CA LYS A 41 0.72 -3.30 -21.27
C LYS A 41 2.01 -2.83 -21.97
N GLN A 42 2.66 -1.78 -21.45
CA GLN A 42 3.90 -1.24 -22.03
C GLN A 42 5.14 -2.04 -21.63
N VAL A 43 5.20 -2.54 -20.40
CA VAL A 43 6.40 -3.19 -19.85
C VAL A 43 6.37 -4.72 -19.94
N HIS A 44 5.18 -5.31 -20.09
CA HIS A 44 5.03 -6.76 -20.17
C HIS A 44 5.63 -7.31 -21.47
N THR A 45 6.43 -8.35 -21.31
CA THR A 45 7.00 -9.14 -22.40
C THR A 45 6.53 -10.60 -22.28
N PRO A 46 6.70 -11.44 -23.30
CA PRO A 46 6.34 -12.87 -23.21
C PRO A 46 7.05 -13.65 -22.09
N THR A 47 8.17 -13.12 -21.55
CA THR A 47 8.93 -13.73 -20.47
C THR A 47 8.62 -13.14 -19.09
N THR A 48 7.83 -12.05 -19.02
CA THR A 48 7.46 -11.40 -17.78
C THR A 48 6.44 -12.25 -17.02
N GLN A 49 6.76 -12.62 -15.79
CA GLN A 49 5.87 -13.33 -14.86
C GLN A 49 5.16 -12.31 -13.96
N ILE A 50 3.83 -12.30 -14.01
CA ILE A 50 3.03 -11.44 -13.13
C ILE A 50 2.76 -12.16 -11.82
N VAL A 51 3.03 -11.50 -10.70
CA VAL A 51 2.80 -12.02 -9.35
C VAL A 51 2.03 -10.98 -8.53
N GLY A 52 0.86 -11.35 -8.03
CA GLY A 52 0.06 -10.51 -7.15
C GLY A 52 0.27 -10.82 -5.68
N VAL A 53 0.53 -9.79 -4.87
CA VAL A 53 0.58 -9.91 -3.41
C VAL A 53 -0.85 -10.07 -2.87
N THR A 54 -1.10 -11.08 -2.06
CA THR A 54 -2.43 -11.31 -1.47
C THR A 54 -2.74 -10.25 -0.39
N SER A 55 -3.94 -9.61 -0.41
CA SER A 55 -5.11 -9.92 -1.25
C SER A 55 -5.23 -8.97 -2.47
N GLY A 56 -5.00 -7.67 -2.30
CA GLY A 56 -5.28 -6.63 -3.30
C GLY A 56 -4.47 -6.83 -4.59
N GLY A 57 -3.17 -7.09 -4.47
CA GLY A 57 -2.31 -7.35 -5.61
C GLY A 57 -2.72 -8.58 -6.42
N ALA A 58 -3.22 -9.63 -5.76
CA ALA A 58 -3.76 -10.82 -6.46
C ALA A 58 -5.02 -10.50 -7.27
N TRP A 59 -5.91 -9.65 -6.77
CA TRP A 59 -7.08 -9.19 -7.53
C TRP A 59 -6.69 -8.36 -8.75
N LEU A 60 -5.65 -7.53 -8.62
CA LEU A 60 -5.10 -6.77 -9.74
C LEU A 60 -4.51 -7.69 -10.81
N ALA A 61 -3.72 -8.69 -10.41
CA ALA A 61 -3.11 -9.66 -11.31
C ALA A 61 -4.17 -10.47 -12.08
N GLU A 62 -5.19 -10.97 -11.36
CA GLU A 62 -6.32 -11.69 -11.96
C GLU A 62 -7.01 -10.87 -13.06
N ARG A 63 -7.36 -9.62 -12.74
CA ARG A 63 -8.06 -8.74 -13.67
C ARG A 63 -7.19 -8.33 -14.84
N LEU A 64 -5.89 -8.05 -14.61
CA LEU A 64 -4.94 -7.75 -15.69
C LEU A 64 -4.76 -8.91 -16.65
N GLN A 65 -4.70 -10.15 -16.14
CA GLN A 65 -4.63 -11.33 -17.01
C GLN A 65 -5.84 -11.43 -17.94
N GLN A 66 -7.04 -11.16 -17.41
CA GLN A 66 -8.28 -11.17 -18.19
C GLN A 66 -8.32 -10.02 -19.20
N ASP A 67 -8.06 -8.79 -18.78
CA ASP A 67 -8.18 -7.58 -19.59
C ASP A 67 -7.12 -7.51 -20.70
N LEU A 68 -5.93 -8.07 -20.48
CA LEU A 68 -4.82 -8.06 -21.43
C LEU A 68 -4.62 -9.40 -22.15
N ASN A 69 -5.47 -10.40 -21.85
CA ASN A 69 -5.44 -11.73 -22.46
C ASN A 69 -4.05 -12.39 -22.41
N PHE A 70 -3.37 -12.29 -21.25
CA PHE A 70 -2.09 -12.96 -21.09
C PHE A 70 -2.26 -14.48 -21.07
N SER A 71 -1.46 -15.18 -21.89
CA SER A 71 -1.51 -16.63 -22.01
C SER A 71 -0.90 -17.36 -20.81
N MET A 72 0.08 -16.72 -20.13
CA MET A 72 0.72 -17.29 -18.96
C MET A 72 -0.14 -17.06 -17.72
N PRO A 73 -0.30 -18.05 -16.84
CA PRO A 73 -1.02 -17.88 -15.59
C PRO A 73 -0.23 -16.93 -14.68
N PHE A 74 -0.94 -16.06 -13.94
CA PHE A 74 -0.30 -15.22 -12.91
C PHE A 74 0.00 -16.03 -11.66
N GLY A 75 1.04 -15.61 -10.92
CA GLY A 75 1.35 -16.12 -9.60
C GLY A 75 0.67 -15.31 -8.50
N THR A 76 0.50 -15.92 -7.34
CA THR A 76 0.10 -15.24 -6.11
C THR A 76 1.13 -15.52 -5.01
N ILE A 77 1.42 -14.51 -4.20
CA ILE A 77 2.35 -14.65 -3.09
C ILE A 77 1.77 -14.05 -1.82
N SER A 78 1.90 -14.78 -0.72
CA SER A 78 1.35 -14.39 0.58
C SER A 78 2.42 -13.71 1.42
N SER A 79 2.10 -12.57 2.02
CA SER A 79 2.95 -11.93 3.03
C SER A 79 2.58 -12.32 4.47
N SER A 80 1.66 -13.28 4.65
CA SER A 80 1.04 -13.56 5.95
C SER A 80 2.01 -14.12 6.99
N MET A 81 3.03 -14.85 6.58
CA MET A 81 4.01 -15.43 7.52
C MET A 81 4.96 -14.38 8.15
N HIS A 82 5.00 -13.16 7.61
CA HIS A 82 5.94 -12.11 8.01
C HIS A 82 5.25 -10.81 8.46
N ARG A 83 3.93 -10.82 8.68
CA ARG A 83 3.22 -9.68 9.24
C ARG A 83 3.26 -9.72 10.76
N ASP A 84 3.62 -8.61 11.38
CA ASP A 84 3.61 -8.43 12.84
C ASP A 84 2.21 -8.64 13.48
N ASP A 85 1.15 -8.68 12.65
CA ASP A 85 -0.26 -8.90 13.07
C ASP A 85 -0.68 -10.39 13.11
N PHE A 86 0.24 -11.33 12.95
CA PHE A 86 -0.05 -12.78 12.86
C PHE A 86 -0.77 -13.33 14.11
N SER A 87 -0.56 -12.72 15.27
CA SER A 87 -1.14 -13.16 16.54
C SER A 87 -2.63 -12.84 16.72
N GLN A 88 -3.21 -11.96 15.90
CA GLN A 88 -4.59 -11.45 16.12
C GLN A 88 -5.65 -12.02 15.17
N ARG A 89 -5.28 -12.63 14.05
CA ARG A 89 -6.26 -13.02 12.99
C ARG A 89 -6.46 -14.52 12.80
N GLY A 90 -5.72 -15.39 13.47
CA GLY A 90 -5.84 -16.85 13.28
C GLY A 90 -5.50 -17.30 11.84
N ILE A 91 -5.27 -18.59 11.63
CA ILE A 91 -4.86 -19.23 10.37
C ILE A 91 -6.01 -19.27 9.31
N SER A 92 -7.04 -18.43 9.43
CA SER A 92 -8.22 -18.48 8.56
C SER A 92 -8.01 -17.60 7.31
N GLY A 93 -7.65 -18.20 6.17
CA GLY A 93 -7.86 -17.61 4.85
C GLY A 93 -6.77 -16.74 4.26
N ALA A 94 -5.56 -16.70 4.80
CA ALA A 94 -4.43 -16.13 4.08
C ALA A 94 -4.12 -17.04 2.87
N GLY A 95 -4.30 -16.51 1.65
CA GLY A 95 -4.05 -17.27 0.42
C GLY A 95 -2.66 -17.90 0.44
N GLN A 96 -2.58 -19.16 0.03
CA GLN A 96 -1.32 -19.87 -0.10
C GLN A 96 -0.54 -19.27 -1.29
N THR A 97 0.79 -19.18 -1.17
CA THR A 97 1.67 -18.84 -2.28
C THR A 97 1.55 -19.90 -3.37
N ASN A 98 1.33 -19.44 -4.60
CA ASN A 98 1.25 -20.27 -5.80
C ASN A 98 1.99 -19.56 -6.95
N LEU A 99 3.11 -20.10 -7.34
CA LEU A 99 3.93 -19.60 -8.45
C LEU A 99 3.95 -20.67 -9.55
N PRO A 100 3.07 -20.57 -10.58
CA PRO A 100 2.91 -21.60 -11.59
C PRO A 100 3.98 -21.56 -12.68
N PHE A 101 5.18 -21.07 -12.36
CA PHE A 101 6.31 -20.91 -13.26
C PHE A 101 7.64 -21.16 -12.51
N GLU A 102 8.72 -21.37 -13.25
CA GLU A 102 10.08 -21.45 -12.69
C GLU A 102 10.57 -20.06 -12.30
N VAL A 103 10.95 -19.90 -11.02
CA VAL A 103 11.42 -18.62 -10.47
C VAL A 103 12.85 -18.30 -10.87
N ASN A 104 13.71 -19.35 -11.07
CA ASN A 104 15.09 -19.13 -11.45
C ASN A 104 15.19 -18.43 -12.82
N GLY A 105 15.86 -17.28 -12.83
CA GLY A 105 16.06 -16.50 -14.05
C GLY A 105 14.82 -15.73 -14.55
N ALA A 106 13.69 -15.79 -13.84
CA ALA A 106 12.46 -15.12 -14.24
C ALA A 106 12.56 -13.59 -14.11
N ASP A 107 11.96 -12.89 -15.06
CA ASP A 107 11.65 -11.46 -14.94
C ASP A 107 10.26 -11.33 -14.29
N ILE A 108 10.19 -10.86 -13.04
CA ILE A 108 8.96 -10.81 -12.25
C ILE A 108 8.45 -9.37 -12.14
N LEU A 109 7.17 -9.17 -12.49
CA LEU A 109 6.42 -7.95 -12.18
C LEU A 109 5.50 -8.23 -10.98
N LEU A 110 5.91 -7.73 -9.82
CA LEU A 110 5.16 -7.84 -8.57
C LEU A 110 4.09 -6.74 -8.51
N LEU A 111 2.86 -7.11 -8.18
CA LEU A 111 1.73 -6.19 -8.06
C LEU A 111 1.24 -6.14 -6.62
N ASP A 112 1.05 -4.93 -6.09
CA ASP A 112 0.40 -4.70 -4.80
C ASP A 112 -0.60 -3.54 -4.91
N ASP A 113 -1.56 -3.44 -4.00
CA ASP A 113 -2.53 -2.35 -4.00
C ASP A 113 -1.95 -1.08 -3.40
N VAL A 114 -1.32 -1.17 -2.22
CA VAL A 114 -0.83 0.00 -1.48
C VAL A 114 0.58 -0.21 -0.95
N LEU A 115 1.53 0.56 -1.46
CA LEU A 115 2.88 0.59 -0.92
C LEU A 115 2.95 1.61 0.23
N TYR A 116 3.29 1.14 1.44
CA TYR A 116 3.46 1.96 2.63
C TYR A 116 4.89 1.86 3.19
N THR A 117 5.13 1.10 4.25
CA THR A 117 6.43 1.00 4.93
C THR A 117 7.48 0.23 4.13
N GLY A 118 7.06 -0.62 3.23
CA GLY A 118 7.91 -1.57 2.50
C GLY A 118 8.06 -2.94 3.18
N ARG A 119 7.51 -3.13 4.40
CA ARG A 119 7.62 -4.40 5.15
C ARG A 119 6.99 -5.57 4.42
N THR A 120 5.80 -5.39 3.84
CA THR A 120 5.12 -6.41 3.01
C THR A 120 6.01 -6.82 1.84
N ILE A 121 6.53 -5.86 1.08
CA ILE A 121 7.35 -6.14 -0.10
C ILE A 121 8.66 -6.82 0.27
N ARG A 122 9.31 -6.42 1.37
CA ARG A 122 10.48 -7.13 1.88
C ARG A 122 10.18 -8.60 2.16
N ALA A 123 9.05 -8.88 2.84
CA ALA A 123 8.63 -10.24 3.17
C ALA A 123 8.38 -11.07 1.90
N VAL A 124 7.66 -10.50 0.95
CA VAL A 124 7.35 -11.13 -0.34
C VAL A 124 8.61 -11.40 -1.15
N VAL A 125 9.55 -10.46 -1.20
CA VAL A 125 10.84 -10.68 -1.91
C VAL A 125 11.64 -11.80 -1.23
N ASN A 126 11.69 -11.86 0.10
CA ASN A 126 12.35 -12.98 0.79
C ASN A 126 11.70 -14.31 0.40
N GLU A 127 10.36 -14.40 0.42
CA GLU A 127 9.64 -15.61 0.05
C GLU A 127 9.88 -16.00 -1.42
N LEU A 128 9.92 -15.04 -2.36
CA LEU A 128 10.29 -15.32 -3.75
C LEU A 128 11.66 -15.99 -3.86
N PHE A 129 12.63 -15.56 -3.05
CA PHE A 129 13.98 -16.14 -3.04
C PHE A 129 14.05 -17.53 -2.39
N ASP A 130 13.03 -17.95 -1.65
CA ASP A 130 12.90 -19.34 -1.18
C ASP A 130 12.47 -20.28 -2.32
N TYR A 131 11.76 -19.77 -3.33
CA TYR A 131 11.37 -20.53 -4.54
C TYR A 131 12.44 -20.55 -5.63
N GLY A 132 13.42 -19.64 -5.62
CA GLY A 132 14.47 -19.60 -6.63
C GLY A 132 15.23 -18.28 -6.67
N ARG A 133 15.93 -18.03 -7.77
CA ARG A 133 16.70 -16.80 -7.99
C ARG A 133 16.17 -16.07 -9.21
N PRO A 134 15.19 -15.15 -9.05
CA PRO A 134 14.69 -14.35 -10.16
C PRO A 134 15.83 -13.50 -10.73
N LYS A 135 15.81 -13.24 -12.02
CA LYS A 135 16.73 -12.33 -12.68
C LYS A 135 16.43 -10.89 -12.30
N GLN A 136 15.15 -10.54 -12.21
CA GLN A 136 14.68 -9.20 -11.85
C GLN A 136 13.34 -9.28 -11.14
N VAL A 137 13.12 -8.38 -10.18
CA VAL A 137 11.82 -8.16 -9.54
C VAL A 137 11.52 -6.67 -9.61
N GLN A 138 10.47 -6.30 -10.34
CA GLN A 138 9.94 -4.94 -10.44
C GLN A 138 8.64 -4.86 -9.65
N LEU A 139 8.34 -3.71 -9.06
CA LEU A 139 7.13 -3.48 -8.28
C LEU A 139 6.26 -2.42 -8.95
N ALA A 140 4.98 -2.73 -9.16
CA ALA A 140 3.97 -1.77 -9.55
C ALA A 140 2.79 -1.79 -8.55
N VAL A 141 2.27 -0.60 -8.20
CA VAL A 141 1.20 -0.45 -7.21
C VAL A 141 0.12 0.52 -7.70
N LEU A 142 -1.09 0.39 -7.16
CA LEU A 142 -2.11 1.42 -7.39
C LEU A 142 -1.74 2.71 -6.66
N VAL A 143 -1.36 2.60 -5.38
CA VAL A 143 -1.12 3.78 -4.55
C VAL A 143 0.20 3.65 -3.79
N ASP A 144 1.06 4.65 -3.93
CA ASP A 144 2.17 4.88 -3.04
C ASP A 144 1.78 5.93 -1.99
N ARG A 145 1.58 5.51 -0.74
CA ARG A 145 1.18 6.43 0.34
C ARG A 145 2.35 7.04 1.12
N GLY A 146 3.58 6.89 0.64
CA GLY A 146 4.77 7.36 1.38
C GLY A 146 5.02 6.58 2.67
N GLY A 147 5.71 7.18 3.64
CA GLY A 147 5.94 6.60 4.96
C GLY A 147 6.83 5.36 4.97
N ARG A 148 7.85 5.33 4.10
CA ARG A 148 8.82 4.22 4.01
C ARG A 148 9.62 4.06 5.30
N GLU A 149 9.75 2.82 5.75
CA GLU A 149 10.66 2.39 6.82
C GLU A 149 11.82 1.54 6.26
N LEU A 150 11.68 1.04 5.04
CA LEU A 150 12.67 0.23 4.33
C LEU A 150 12.97 0.85 2.96
N PRO A 151 14.17 0.61 2.39
CA PRO A 151 14.59 1.17 1.10
C PRO A 151 13.91 0.44 -0.07
N VAL A 152 12.60 0.52 -0.13
CA VAL A 152 11.74 -0.09 -1.16
C VAL A 152 11.04 1.02 -1.94
N HIS A 153 11.05 0.94 -3.26
CA HIS A 153 10.28 1.81 -4.14
C HIS A 153 9.52 1.02 -5.20
N ALA A 154 8.47 1.60 -5.73
CA ALA A 154 7.76 1.06 -6.88
C ALA A 154 8.28 1.72 -8.17
N GLU A 155 8.48 0.92 -9.22
CA GLU A 155 8.75 1.43 -10.58
C GLU A 155 7.55 2.23 -11.11
N PHE A 156 6.35 1.80 -10.73
CA PHE A 156 5.12 2.47 -11.09
C PHE A 156 4.17 2.58 -9.89
N ALA A 157 3.56 3.75 -9.73
CA ALA A 157 2.44 3.98 -8.83
C ALA A 157 1.43 4.89 -9.54
N ALA A 158 0.19 4.43 -9.69
CA ALA A 158 -0.86 5.20 -10.37
C ALA A 158 -1.22 6.47 -9.58
N ALA A 159 -1.13 6.44 -8.24
CA ALA A 159 -1.24 7.63 -7.41
C ALA A 159 -0.17 7.68 -6.33
N LYS A 160 0.19 8.89 -5.92
CA LYS A 160 1.01 9.16 -4.72
C LYS A 160 0.24 10.08 -3.79
N LEU A 161 0.11 9.67 -2.53
CA LEU A 161 -0.56 10.47 -1.51
C LEU A 161 0.06 10.22 -0.15
N ALA A 162 -0.09 11.18 0.76
CA ALA A 162 0.27 11.01 2.16
C ALA A 162 -1.01 10.88 3.01
N LEU A 163 -1.05 9.88 3.88
CA LEU A 163 -2.12 9.70 4.85
C LEU A 163 -1.55 9.79 6.26
N PRO A 164 -2.34 10.30 7.23
CA PRO A 164 -1.99 10.24 8.64
C PRO A 164 -1.65 8.81 9.08
N ALA A 165 -0.72 8.65 10.04
CA ALA A 165 -0.26 7.34 10.49
C ALA A 165 -1.37 6.46 11.10
N ASN A 166 -2.42 7.09 11.64
CA ASN A 166 -3.60 6.42 12.19
C ASN A 166 -4.65 6.02 11.14
N GLN A 167 -4.40 6.28 9.86
CA GLN A 167 -5.27 5.87 8.77
C GLN A 167 -4.60 4.76 7.96
N THR A 168 -5.40 3.89 7.37
CA THR A 168 -4.94 2.82 6.47
C THR A 168 -5.81 2.83 5.23
N LEU A 169 -5.20 2.67 4.07
CA LEU A 169 -5.87 2.56 2.78
C LEU A 169 -5.94 1.08 2.39
N TYR A 170 -7.08 0.66 1.89
CA TYR A 170 -7.35 -0.71 1.42
C TYR A 170 -8.04 -0.69 0.07
N LEU A 171 -7.65 -1.62 -0.79
CA LEU A 171 -8.43 -1.94 -1.98
C LEU A 171 -9.57 -2.89 -1.58
N ALA A 172 -10.78 -2.58 -2.01
CA ALA A 172 -11.93 -3.46 -1.91
C ALA A 172 -12.37 -3.89 -3.32
N LYS A 173 -12.91 -5.11 -3.42
CA LYS A 173 -13.46 -5.69 -4.67
C LYS A 173 -14.90 -6.09 -4.40
N SER A 174 -15.84 -5.54 -5.17
CA SER A 174 -17.25 -5.92 -5.10
C SER A 174 -17.49 -7.31 -5.70
N SER A 175 -18.69 -7.86 -5.49
CA SER A 175 -19.12 -9.13 -6.12
C SER A 175 -19.17 -9.06 -7.65
N THR A 176 -19.27 -7.86 -8.22
CA THR A 176 -19.22 -7.62 -9.67
C THR A 176 -17.81 -7.37 -10.19
N GLY A 177 -16.79 -7.44 -9.31
CA GLY A 177 -15.39 -7.22 -9.68
C GLY A 177 -14.95 -5.75 -9.69
N HIS A 178 -15.83 -4.81 -9.35
CA HIS A 178 -15.51 -3.38 -9.29
C HIS A 178 -14.58 -3.06 -8.11
N PHE A 179 -13.54 -2.27 -8.34
CA PHE A 179 -12.60 -1.83 -7.32
C PHE A 179 -13.03 -0.52 -6.68
N SER A 180 -12.80 -0.42 -5.38
CA SER A 180 -12.92 0.82 -4.62
C SER A 180 -11.78 0.95 -3.60
N LEU A 181 -11.42 2.17 -3.23
CA LEU A 181 -10.42 2.44 -2.20
C LEU A 181 -11.11 2.93 -0.93
N GLU A 182 -10.83 2.28 0.18
CA GLU A 182 -11.40 2.59 1.49
C GLU A 182 -10.31 3.09 2.44
N VAL A 183 -10.56 4.21 3.10
CA VAL A 183 -9.73 4.72 4.19
C VAL A 183 -10.34 4.29 5.51
N ARG A 184 -9.57 3.59 6.34
CA ARG A 184 -9.99 3.18 7.69
C ARG A 184 -9.09 3.80 8.74
N SER A 185 -9.67 4.37 9.79
CA SER A 185 -8.92 4.88 10.93
C SER A 185 -8.63 3.75 11.91
N LYS A 186 -7.38 3.64 12.37
CA LYS A 186 -7.04 2.76 13.49
C LYS A 186 -7.69 3.32 14.77
N PRO A 187 -8.25 2.48 15.64
CA PRO A 187 -8.70 2.94 16.95
C PRO A 187 -7.52 3.60 17.67
N LYS A 188 -7.77 4.73 18.38
CA LYS A 188 -6.75 5.30 19.27
C LYS A 188 -6.44 4.24 20.33
N GLU A 189 -5.19 3.81 20.42
CA GLU A 189 -4.74 3.03 21.58
C GLU A 189 -5.00 3.88 22.83
N SER A 190 -5.90 3.38 23.68
CA SER A 190 -6.10 3.95 25.01
C SER A 190 -4.81 3.73 25.79
N VAL A 191 -4.08 4.82 26.03
CA VAL A 191 -2.93 4.81 26.95
C VAL A 191 -3.42 4.31 28.30
N LYS A 192 -3.12 3.05 28.62
CA LYS A 192 -3.27 2.56 29.99
C LYS A 192 -2.24 3.29 30.83
N LEU A 193 -2.70 4.33 31.55
CA LEU A 193 -1.96 4.88 32.68
C LEU A 193 -1.72 3.73 33.66
N GLN A 194 -0.49 3.24 33.71
CA GLN A 194 -0.05 2.39 34.80
C GLN A 194 -0.06 3.30 36.06
N SER A 195 -1.07 3.10 36.90
CA SER A 195 -1.03 3.63 38.27
C SER A 195 -0.01 2.80 39.03
N GLU A 196 1.17 3.37 39.20
CA GLU A 196 2.12 2.89 40.21
C GLU A 196 1.46 2.95 41.59
N LYS A 197 1.45 1.80 42.26
CA LYS A 197 1.29 1.71 43.73
C LYS A 197 2.61 1.26 44.32
#